data_7f79f1035a3fe76cf149a5cc13b89c63
#
_entry.id   7f79f1035a3fe76cf149a5cc13b89c63
#
_cell.length_a   1.000
_cell.length_b   1.000
_cell.length_c   1.000
_cell.angle_alpha   90.00
_cell.angle_beta   90.00
_cell.angle_gamma   90.00
#
_symmetry.space_group_name_H-M   'P 1'
#
loop_
_entity.id
_entity.type
_entity.pdbx_description
1 polymer ?
#
loop_
_entity_poly.entity_id
_entity_poly.type
_entity_poly.pdbx_seq_one_letter_code
_entity_poly.pdbx_strand_id
1 'polypeptide(L)'
;MAKDKYDAVIIGGGHNGLVCSFYLAKAGLKVKVLERRNIVGGAAVTEEFHPGFRNSTASYTVSLLNPEVIKDMRLKENGLEIVKRPISNFLPIDDNNFLKVGGSVVETQKQFSKFSNHDAEILPEYYRRIENVADVLRDLTTRTPLNLKSGYINIAKTIFDLAPIARKTNELQEDLFNLFTKSAKDFLDGWFENDHVKACFGFDSIVGNYASPETPGSAYVLLHHVFGEVNGEKGAWGHALGGMGSITKIMKTVCEETGVDISTKTSVRKVLIENNKAIGVKIDDGSVIHSDKVISNLNPKLLFNKLVNNDDVDKEYLRKILNYKCGSGTFRMNVALSELPDFRCLPGKIASDHHKSGIIIAPTLTYMDKAFTDAKQYGWSKDPIVEMLIPSTVDSSLAPKGKHVASLFCQQFSPVLAHDKSWHDEKENAASTIIDTVNKFAPNFKESILGKSILSPLDLE
;
A
#
# COMPACT_ATOMS: atom_id res chain seq x y z
N MET A 1 3.17 40.43 -21.20
CA MET A 1 2.30 39.27 -21.40
C MET A 1 1.87 38.76 -20.05
N ALA A 2 0.58 38.75 -19.72
CA ALA A 2 0.09 38.13 -18.48
C ALA A 2 0.50 36.67 -18.53
N LYS A 3 1.42 36.23 -17.64
CA LYS A 3 1.75 34.81 -17.49
C LYS A 3 0.45 34.08 -17.18
N ASP A 4 0.16 33.02 -17.92
CA ASP A 4 -1.02 32.18 -17.70
C ASP A 4 -1.15 31.81 -16.22
N LYS A 5 -2.13 32.39 -15.55
CA LYS A 5 -2.44 32.07 -14.15
C LYS A 5 -3.31 30.82 -14.11
N TYR A 6 -3.01 29.93 -13.19
CA TYR A 6 -3.82 28.75 -12.90
C TYR A 6 -4.71 29.00 -11.67
N ASP A 7 -5.87 28.37 -11.62
CA ASP A 7 -6.70 28.37 -10.41
C ASP A 7 -6.08 27.46 -9.34
N ALA A 8 -5.45 26.37 -9.76
CA ALA A 8 -4.77 25.43 -8.88
C ALA A 8 -3.47 24.87 -9.50
N VAL A 9 -2.42 24.82 -8.70
CA VAL A 9 -1.17 24.09 -8.99
C VAL A 9 -1.04 22.93 -8.03
N ILE A 10 -0.80 21.73 -8.56
CA ILE A 10 -0.62 20.49 -7.78
C ILE A 10 0.85 20.09 -7.87
N ILE A 11 1.49 19.95 -6.69
CA ILE A 11 2.87 19.49 -6.55
C ILE A 11 2.87 17.97 -6.35
N GLY A 12 3.39 17.25 -7.33
CA GLY A 12 3.46 15.80 -7.37
C GLY A 12 2.36 15.15 -8.23
N GLY A 13 2.80 14.47 -9.30
CA GLY A 13 1.96 13.71 -10.26
C GLY A 13 1.71 12.26 -9.82
N GLY A 14 1.68 11.97 -8.52
CA GLY A 14 1.25 10.67 -8.00
C GLY A 14 -0.26 10.45 -8.21
N HIS A 15 -0.74 9.21 -8.02
CA HIS A 15 -2.14 8.87 -8.27
C HIS A 15 -3.14 9.80 -7.54
N ASN A 16 -2.88 10.17 -6.28
CA ASN A 16 -3.73 11.12 -5.55
C ASN A 16 -3.72 12.52 -6.17
N GLY A 17 -2.56 13.01 -6.64
CA GLY A 17 -2.44 14.28 -7.34
C GLY A 17 -3.21 14.29 -8.67
N LEU A 18 -3.17 13.18 -9.41
CA LEU A 18 -3.92 12.99 -10.65
C LEU A 18 -5.43 12.98 -10.39
N VAL A 19 -5.90 12.22 -9.40
CA VAL A 19 -7.32 12.19 -9.00
C VAL A 19 -7.79 13.59 -8.58
N CYS A 20 -7.02 14.28 -7.73
CA CYS A 20 -7.34 15.65 -7.32
C CYS A 20 -7.43 16.61 -8.52
N SER A 21 -6.47 16.53 -9.45
CA SER A 21 -6.46 17.39 -10.65
C SER A 21 -7.66 17.16 -11.54
N PHE A 22 -8.06 15.89 -11.73
CA PHE A 22 -9.24 15.52 -12.49
C PHE A 22 -10.51 16.16 -11.92
N TYR A 23 -10.77 16.01 -10.61
CA TYR A 23 -11.99 16.57 -10.01
C TYR A 23 -12.00 18.10 -10.04
N LEU A 24 -10.86 18.75 -9.85
CA LEU A 24 -10.77 20.21 -9.96
C LEU A 24 -11.02 20.69 -11.40
N ALA A 25 -10.45 20.02 -12.39
CA ALA A 25 -10.68 20.36 -13.79
C ALA A 25 -12.15 20.08 -14.21
N LYS A 26 -12.72 18.95 -13.76
CA LYS A 26 -14.15 18.61 -13.97
C LYS A 26 -15.07 19.67 -13.36
N ALA A 27 -14.64 20.35 -12.28
CA ALA A 27 -15.34 21.50 -11.69
C ALA A 27 -15.10 22.83 -12.40
N GLY A 28 -14.39 22.85 -13.54
CA GLY A 28 -14.15 24.03 -14.36
C GLY A 28 -12.92 24.85 -13.99
N LEU A 29 -12.03 24.36 -13.08
CA LEU A 29 -10.82 25.07 -12.73
C LEU A 29 -9.70 24.80 -13.74
N LYS A 30 -8.86 25.83 -14.02
CA LYS A 30 -7.63 25.67 -14.79
C LYS A 30 -6.53 25.12 -13.87
N VAL A 31 -6.14 23.85 -14.10
CA VAL A 31 -5.26 23.09 -13.21
C VAL A 31 -3.93 22.76 -13.87
N LYS A 32 -2.83 22.91 -13.10
CA LYS A 32 -1.47 22.48 -13.47
C LYS A 32 -0.97 21.44 -12.49
N VAL A 33 -0.42 20.34 -13.03
CA VAL A 33 0.32 19.32 -12.24
C VAL A 33 1.80 19.40 -12.57
N LEU A 34 2.64 19.42 -11.55
CA LEU A 34 4.11 19.45 -11.66
C LEU A 34 4.70 18.19 -11.06
N GLU A 35 5.38 17.41 -11.90
CA GLU A 35 6.04 16.15 -11.50
C GLU A 35 7.54 16.23 -11.77
N ARG A 36 8.35 15.96 -10.75
CA ARG A 36 9.83 16.03 -10.85
C ARG A 36 10.42 14.93 -11.75
N ARG A 37 9.80 13.75 -11.79
CA ARG A 37 10.23 12.63 -12.61
C ARG A 37 9.80 12.83 -14.07
N ASN A 38 10.34 12.01 -14.96
CA ASN A 38 9.91 11.94 -16.37
C ASN A 38 8.60 11.16 -16.57
N ILE A 39 8.06 10.57 -15.49
CA ILE A 39 6.85 9.75 -15.48
C ILE A 39 5.98 10.16 -14.28
N VAL A 40 4.66 10.20 -14.48
CA VAL A 40 3.68 10.34 -13.40
C VAL A 40 3.42 9.01 -12.71
N GLY A 41 2.84 9.03 -11.52
CA GLY A 41 2.37 7.85 -10.81
C GLY A 41 2.85 7.75 -9.37
N GLY A 42 3.94 8.43 -9.00
CA GLY A 42 4.49 8.37 -7.65
C GLY A 42 4.87 6.94 -7.26
N ALA A 43 4.21 6.37 -6.24
CA ALA A 43 4.41 4.98 -5.83
C ALA A 43 3.83 3.95 -6.82
N ALA A 44 2.87 4.36 -7.67
CA ALA A 44 2.21 3.50 -8.64
C ALA A 44 2.82 3.69 -10.04
N VAL A 45 4.06 3.26 -10.21
CA VAL A 45 4.79 3.25 -11.49
C VAL A 45 5.26 1.85 -11.82
N THR A 46 5.39 1.55 -13.11
CA THR A 46 5.97 0.31 -13.64
C THR A 46 7.18 0.66 -14.46
N GLU A 47 8.32 0.08 -14.14
CA GLU A 47 9.60 0.38 -14.80
C GLU A 47 10.35 -0.92 -15.16
N GLU A 48 11.21 -0.82 -16.15
CA GLU A 48 12.16 -1.88 -16.43
C GLU A 48 13.28 -1.82 -15.39
N PHE A 49 13.49 -2.92 -14.68
CA PHE A 49 14.49 -3.00 -13.61
C PHE A 49 15.65 -3.95 -13.96
N HIS A 50 15.48 -4.77 -14.99
CA HIS A 50 16.47 -5.64 -15.58
C HIS A 50 16.11 -5.81 -17.07
N PRO A 51 17.08 -5.95 -18.01
CA PRO A 51 16.79 -6.02 -19.43
C PRO A 51 15.68 -7.01 -19.80
N GLY A 52 14.57 -6.52 -20.35
CA GLY A 52 13.37 -7.27 -20.70
C GLY A 52 12.44 -7.59 -19.52
N PHE A 53 12.74 -7.18 -18.28
CA PHE A 53 11.91 -7.42 -17.11
C PHE A 53 11.40 -6.12 -16.53
N ARG A 54 10.08 -6.01 -16.42
CA ARG A 54 9.39 -4.84 -15.91
C ARG A 54 8.54 -5.22 -14.70
N ASN A 55 8.42 -4.32 -13.75
CA ASN A 55 7.49 -4.50 -12.64
C ASN A 55 7.10 -3.17 -11.99
N SER A 56 6.07 -3.24 -11.17
CA SER A 56 5.68 -2.15 -10.27
C SER A 56 6.80 -1.87 -9.26
N THR A 57 7.18 -0.60 -9.13
CA THR A 57 8.37 -0.22 -8.33
C THR A 57 8.09 -0.28 -6.84
N ALA A 58 7.07 0.42 -6.35
CA ALA A 58 6.72 0.47 -4.93
C ALA A 58 5.36 -0.15 -4.64
N SER A 59 4.26 0.43 -5.09
CA SER A 59 2.93 -0.19 -5.02
C SER A 59 2.87 -1.36 -6.01
N TYR A 60 2.30 -2.51 -5.63
CA TYR A 60 2.48 -3.76 -6.39
C TYR A 60 1.20 -4.57 -6.60
N THR A 61 0.09 -4.18 -5.97
CA THR A 61 -1.20 -4.89 -6.06
C THR A 61 -2.37 -3.93 -5.94
N VAL A 62 -3.53 -4.30 -6.48
CA VAL A 62 -4.74 -3.48 -6.51
C VAL A 62 -5.79 -4.08 -5.58
N SER A 63 -6.34 -3.24 -4.71
CA SER A 63 -7.56 -3.48 -3.94
C SER A 63 -8.21 -2.16 -3.51
N LEU A 64 -7.40 -1.18 -3.09
CA LEU A 64 -7.85 0.04 -2.41
C LEU A 64 -8.17 1.21 -3.36
N LEU A 65 -8.08 1.03 -4.67
CA LEU A 65 -8.50 2.06 -5.62
C LEU A 65 -10.02 2.20 -5.56
N ASN A 66 -10.49 3.39 -5.13
CA ASN A 66 -11.90 3.63 -4.88
C ASN A 66 -12.73 3.40 -6.16
N PRO A 67 -13.80 2.58 -6.11
CA PRO A 67 -14.68 2.31 -7.24
C PRO A 67 -15.31 3.56 -7.87
N GLU A 68 -15.60 4.59 -7.05
CA GLU A 68 -16.12 5.87 -7.54
C GLU A 68 -15.09 6.60 -8.43
N VAL A 69 -13.80 6.58 -8.04
CA VAL A 69 -12.71 7.12 -8.87
C VAL A 69 -12.57 6.34 -10.17
N ILE A 70 -12.65 5.00 -10.14
CA ILE A 70 -12.60 4.15 -11.34
C ILE A 70 -13.72 4.53 -12.30
N LYS A 71 -14.94 4.71 -11.78
CA LYS A 71 -16.13 5.08 -12.56
C LYS A 71 -16.04 6.51 -13.10
N ASP A 72 -15.75 7.48 -12.24
CA ASP A 72 -15.75 8.90 -12.59
C ASP A 72 -14.68 9.26 -13.62
N MET A 73 -13.49 8.67 -13.49
CA MET A 73 -12.39 8.81 -14.45
C MET A 73 -12.53 7.84 -15.63
N ARG A 74 -13.58 7.01 -15.67
CA ARG A 74 -13.82 6.03 -16.74
C ARG A 74 -12.60 5.16 -17.04
N LEU A 75 -11.92 4.69 -15.97
CA LEU A 75 -10.62 4.02 -16.13
C LEU A 75 -10.75 2.71 -16.91
N LYS A 76 -11.85 1.95 -16.73
CA LYS A 76 -12.09 0.69 -17.46
C LYS A 76 -12.32 0.94 -18.94
N GLU A 77 -13.10 1.95 -19.29
CA GLU A 77 -13.36 2.35 -20.68
C GLU A 77 -12.09 2.87 -21.37
N ASN A 78 -11.15 3.39 -20.58
CA ASN A 78 -9.83 3.81 -21.07
C ASN A 78 -8.76 2.71 -20.98
N GLY A 79 -9.17 1.44 -20.80
CA GLY A 79 -8.31 0.27 -20.93
C GLY A 79 -7.70 -0.24 -19.61
N LEU A 80 -8.23 0.15 -18.43
CA LEU A 80 -7.83 -0.47 -17.17
C LEU A 80 -8.41 -1.88 -17.07
N GLU A 81 -7.54 -2.87 -17.05
CA GLU A 81 -7.89 -4.26 -16.80
C GLU A 81 -7.23 -4.72 -15.48
N ILE A 82 -8.03 -5.31 -14.58
CA ILE A 82 -7.55 -5.86 -13.30
C ILE A 82 -7.90 -7.35 -13.26
N VAL A 83 -6.88 -8.18 -13.17
CA VAL A 83 -6.99 -9.64 -13.02
C VAL A 83 -7.06 -9.97 -11.53
N LYS A 84 -8.17 -10.58 -11.09
CA LYS A 84 -8.32 -11.04 -9.70
C LYS A 84 -7.43 -12.25 -9.44
N ARG A 85 -6.86 -12.36 -8.24
CA ARG A 85 -6.13 -13.55 -7.79
C ARG A 85 -7.08 -14.74 -7.63
N PRO A 86 -6.70 -15.97 -8.01
CA PRO A 86 -7.54 -17.17 -7.84
C PRO A 86 -7.75 -17.52 -6.35
N ILE A 87 -6.72 -17.29 -5.53
CA ILE A 87 -6.75 -17.34 -4.06
C ILE A 87 -6.05 -16.11 -3.51
N SER A 88 -6.40 -15.69 -2.31
CA SER A 88 -5.80 -14.49 -1.70
C SER A 88 -4.35 -14.73 -1.33
N ASN A 89 -4.10 -15.75 -0.51
CA ASN A 89 -2.78 -16.02 0.06
C ASN A 89 -2.42 -17.51 0.06
N PHE A 90 -1.13 -17.78 -0.06
CA PHE A 90 -0.47 -19.05 0.17
C PHE A 90 0.60 -18.88 1.23
N LEU A 91 0.52 -19.67 2.31
CA LEU A 91 1.49 -19.66 3.40
C LEU A 91 2.21 -21.01 3.45
N PRO A 92 3.45 -21.11 2.98
CA PRO A 92 4.31 -22.26 3.26
C PRO A 92 4.70 -22.21 4.75
N ILE A 93 4.44 -23.30 5.49
CA ILE A 93 4.69 -23.39 6.93
C ILE A 93 6.00 -24.11 7.20
N ASP A 94 6.16 -25.29 6.65
CA ASP A 94 7.34 -26.15 6.70
C ASP A 94 7.47 -26.96 5.41
N ASP A 95 8.30 -27.98 5.39
CA ASP A 95 8.54 -28.81 4.19
C ASP A 95 7.30 -29.62 3.73
N ASN A 96 6.28 -29.80 4.58
CA ASN A 96 5.12 -30.65 4.30
C ASN A 96 3.78 -29.91 4.45
N ASN A 97 3.76 -28.80 5.18
CA ASN A 97 2.55 -28.11 5.57
C ASN A 97 2.46 -26.73 4.93
N PHE A 98 1.25 -26.39 4.50
CA PHE A 98 0.90 -25.08 3.97
C PHE A 98 -0.57 -24.75 4.21
N LEU A 99 -0.91 -23.47 4.14
CA LEU A 99 -2.29 -22.98 4.08
C LEU A 99 -2.53 -22.22 2.76
N LYS A 100 -3.73 -22.42 2.20
CA LYS A 100 -4.28 -21.57 1.12
C LYS A 100 -5.51 -20.86 1.64
N VAL A 101 -5.59 -19.55 1.44
CA VAL A 101 -6.70 -18.71 1.90
C VAL A 101 -7.32 -18.03 0.68
N GLY A 102 -8.66 -18.06 0.58
CA GLY A 102 -9.39 -17.46 -0.54
C GLY A 102 -9.92 -18.50 -1.52
N GLY A 103 -10.32 -18.05 -2.70
CA GLY A 103 -11.12 -18.84 -3.64
C GLY A 103 -12.60 -18.87 -3.23
N SER A 104 -12.89 -19.36 -2.04
CA SER A 104 -14.19 -19.25 -1.36
C SER A 104 -14.03 -19.48 0.14
N VAL A 105 -15.08 -19.14 0.91
CA VAL A 105 -15.12 -19.45 2.35
C VAL A 105 -15.02 -20.95 2.60
N VAL A 106 -15.74 -21.75 1.81
CA VAL A 106 -15.74 -23.21 1.93
C VAL A 106 -14.36 -23.82 1.66
N GLU A 107 -13.65 -23.32 0.64
CA GLU A 107 -12.29 -23.80 0.36
C GLU A 107 -11.30 -23.40 1.47
N THR A 108 -11.44 -22.21 2.01
CA THR A 108 -10.63 -21.77 3.15
C THR A 108 -10.93 -22.60 4.40
N GLN A 109 -12.20 -22.90 4.69
CA GLN A 109 -12.60 -23.78 5.80
C GLN A 109 -11.97 -25.19 5.68
N LYS A 110 -11.95 -25.77 4.47
CA LYS A 110 -11.25 -27.05 4.22
C LYS A 110 -9.74 -27.00 4.48
N GLN A 111 -9.11 -25.84 4.24
CA GLN A 111 -7.70 -25.69 4.58
C GLN A 111 -7.51 -25.57 6.10
N PHE A 112 -8.34 -24.78 6.78
CA PHE A 112 -8.26 -24.56 8.22
C PHE A 112 -8.56 -25.85 9.01
N SER A 113 -9.52 -26.66 8.59
CA SER A 113 -9.85 -27.93 9.26
C SER A 113 -8.71 -28.95 9.31
N LYS A 114 -7.66 -28.77 8.49
CA LYS A 114 -6.43 -29.56 8.60
C LYS A 114 -5.63 -29.25 9.88
N PHE A 115 -5.86 -28.07 10.46
CA PHE A 115 -5.15 -27.56 11.63
C PHE A 115 -6.05 -27.41 12.86
N SER A 116 -7.30 -26.93 12.65
CA SER A 116 -8.31 -26.78 13.69
C SER A 116 -9.71 -26.82 13.08
N ASN A 117 -10.56 -27.72 13.58
CA ASN A 117 -11.97 -27.74 13.20
C ASN A 117 -12.72 -26.52 13.75
N HIS A 118 -12.40 -26.09 14.97
CA HIS A 118 -12.97 -24.89 15.57
C HIS A 118 -12.71 -23.67 14.68
N ASP A 119 -11.48 -23.47 14.23
CA ASP A 119 -11.11 -22.30 13.40
C ASP A 119 -11.80 -22.33 12.03
N ALA A 120 -12.03 -23.52 11.49
CA ALA A 120 -12.79 -23.68 10.26
C ALA A 120 -14.28 -23.33 10.46
N GLU A 121 -14.89 -23.73 11.58
CA GLU A 121 -16.30 -23.47 11.87
C GLU A 121 -16.58 -22.00 12.14
N ILE A 122 -15.70 -21.30 12.87
CA ILE A 122 -15.90 -19.89 13.24
C ILE A 122 -15.60 -18.90 12.10
N LEU A 123 -14.87 -19.32 11.06
CA LEU A 123 -14.39 -18.44 9.97
C LEU A 123 -15.50 -17.61 9.28
N PRO A 124 -16.70 -18.16 8.94
CA PRO A 124 -17.77 -17.37 8.32
C PRO A 124 -18.24 -16.22 9.21
N GLU A 125 -18.29 -16.46 10.53
CA GLU A 125 -18.71 -15.44 11.50
C GLU A 125 -17.64 -14.36 11.65
N TYR A 126 -16.36 -14.74 11.69
CA TYR A 126 -15.24 -13.79 11.66
C TYR A 126 -15.31 -12.87 10.44
N TYR A 127 -15.50 -13.43 9.23
CA TYR A 127 -15.63 -12.62 8.01
C TYR A 127 -16.84 -11.71 8.04
N ARG A 128 -18.00 -12.18 8.50
CA ARG A 128 -19.20 -11.36 8.62
C ARG A 128 -18.95 -10.14 9.52
N ARG A 129 -18.34 -10.34 10.67
CA ARG A 129 -18.10 -9.27 11.65
C ARG A 129 -17.10 -8.25 11.17
N ILE A 130 -15.99 -8.69 10.60
CA ILE A 130 -14.96 -7.77 10.10
C ILE A 130 -15.44 -6.98 8.88
N GLU A 131 -16.27 -7.59 8.01
CA GLU A 131 -16.88 -6.94 6.86
C GLU A 131 -17.90 -5.88 7.29
N ASN A 132 -18.70 -6.13 8.33
CA ASN A 132 -19.61 -5.14 8.89
C ASN A 132 -18.89 -3.88 9.37
N VAL A 133 -17.71 -4.03 9.97
CA VAL A 133 -16.85 -2.90 10.35
C VAL A 133 -16.31 -2.18 9.12
N ALA A 134 -15.81 -2.95 8.13
CA ALA A 134 -15.28 -2.39 6.90
C ALA A 134 -16.34 -1.57 6.14
N ASP A 135 -17.59 -2.02 6.10
CA ASP A 135 -18.69 -1.28 5.44
C ASP A 135 -18.97 0.08 6.11
N VAL A 136 -18.90 0.14 7.44
CA VAL A 136 -19.02 1.43 8.15
C VAL A 136 -17.90 2.38 7.75
N LEU A 137 -16.69 1.87 7.67
CA LEU A 137 -15.53 2.69 7.36
C LEU A 137 -15.53 3.13 5.88
N ARG A 138 -15.95 2.26 4.96
CA ARG A 138 -16.12 2.63 3.52
C ARG A 138 -17.07 3.80 3.37
N ASP A 139 -18.22 3.78 4.07
CA ASP A 139 -19.19 4.87 4.06
C ASP A 139 -18.61 6.18 4.62
N LEU A 140 -17.72 6.09 5.62
CA LEU A 140 -17.06 7.26 6.21
C LEU A 140 -15.99 7.89 5.31
N THR A 141 -15.34 7.13 4.42
CA THR A 141 -14.23 7.65 3.59
C THR A 141 -14.66 8.73 2.59
N THR A 142 -15.91 8.72 2.17
CA THR A 142 -16.46 9.69 1.22
C THR A 142 -17.18 10.86 1.90
N ARG A 143 -17.28 10.85 3.26
CA ARG A 143 -17.92 11.92 4.02
C ARG A 143 -16.93 13.00 4.44
N THR A 144 -17.42 14.23 4.53
CA THR A 144 -16.65 15.32 5.11
C THR A 144 -16.43 15.08 6.61
N PRO A 145 -15.17 15.10 7.09
CA PRO A 145 -14.88 14.92 8.51
C PRO A 145 -15.56 15.98 9.39
N LEU A 146 -15.88 15.61 10.64
CA LEU A 146 -16.43 16.53 11.63
C LEU A 146 -15.45 17.69 11.91
N ASN A 147 -15.89 18.91 11.64
CA ASN A 147 -15.15 20.10 11.99
C ASN A 147 -15.66 20.69 13.30
N LEU A 148 -14.96 20.42 14.41
CA LEU A 148 -15.31 20.90 15.74
C LEU A 148 -15.26 22.44 15.89
N LYS A 149 -14.63 23.16 14.95
CA LYS A 149 -14.56 24.61 14.90
C LYS A 149 -15.65 25.27 14.05
N SER A 150 -16.51 24.48 13.40
CA SER A 150 -17.51 24.99 12.45
C SER A 150 -18.76 25.58 13.07
N GLY A 151 -18.82 25.69 14.42
CA GLY A 151 -19.98 26.17 15.17
C GLY A 151 -21.00 25.08 15.49
N TYR A 152 -21.81 25.32 16.53
CA TYR A 152 -22.72 24.32 17.12
C TYR A 152 -23.70 23.70 16.13
N ILE A 153 -24.21 24.49 15.17
CA ILE A 153 -25.20 24.00 14.17
C ILE A 153 -24.58 22.95 13.26
N ASN A 154 -23.38 23.19 12.77
CA ASN A 154 -22.68 22.25 11.88
C ASN A 154 -22.23 21.01 12.64
N ILE A 155 -21.81 21.17 13.90
CA ILE A 155 -21.49 20.04 14.79
C ILE A 155 -22.74 19.18 15.01
N ALA A 156 -23.89 19.79 15.35
CA ALA A 156 -25.14 19.08 15.55
C ALA A 156 -25.61 18.35 14.28
N LYS A 157 -25.49 18.98 13.10
CA LYS A 157 -25.78 18.35 11.81
C LYS A 157 -24.89 17.13 11.57
N THR A 158 -23.57 17.26 11.77
CA THR A 158 -22.63 16.14 11.56
C THR A 158 -22.89 15.01 12.56
N ILE A 159 -23.18 15.31 13.83
CA ILE A 159 -23.58 14.30 14.82
C ILE A 159 -24.87 13.60 14.38
N PHE A 160 -25.84 14.33 13.85
CA PHE A 160 -27.07 13.75 13.31
C PHE A 160 -26.78 12.84 12.11
N ASP A 161 -25.89 13.24 11.21
CA ASP A 161 -25.46 12.44 10.04
C ASP A 161 -24.69 11.17 10.45
N LEU A 162 -24.02 11.18 11.61
CA LEU A 162 -23.33 10.02 12.20
C LEU A 162 -24.24 9.16 13.09
N ALA A 163 -25.43 9.67 13.48
CA ALA A 163 -26.35 8.96 14.37
C ALA A 163 -26.77 7.55 13.86
N PRO A 164 -26.95 7.30 12.54
CA PRO A 164 -27.19 5.96 12.04
C PRO A 164 -26.06 4.97 12.35
N ILE A 165 -24.81 5.45 12.38
CA ILE A 165 -23.64 4.64 12.73
C ILE A 165 -23.64 4.36 14.24
N ALA A 166 -23.91 5.37 15.06
CA ALA A 166 -23.97 5.24 16.51
C ALA A 166 -25.16 4.38 17.00
N ARG A 167 -26.19 4.22 16.18
CA ARG A 167 -27.38 3.38 16.50
C ARG A 167 -27.24 1.94 16.01
N LYS A 168 -26.10 1.55 15.44
CA LYS A 168 -25.84 0.17 15.03
C LYS A 168 -25.76 -0.76 16.24
N THR A 169 -25.82 -2.06 15.98
CA THR A 169 -25.89 -3.10 17.02
C THR A 169 -24.76 -3.00 18.05
N ASN A 170 -25.01 -3.45 19.28
CA ASN A 170 -23.98 -3.52 20.33
C ASN A 170 -22.77 -4.33 19.87
N GLU A 171 -22.99 -5.41 19.10
CA GLU A 171 -21.95 -6.24 18.50
C GLU A 171 -20.98 -5.42 17.63
N LEU A 172 -21.51 -4.58 16.72
CA LEU A 172 -20.67 -3.77 15.85
C LEU A 172 -19.88 -2.69 16.61
N GLN A 173 -20.48 -2.11 17.68
CA GLN A 173 -19.76 -1.16 18.54
C GLN A 173 -18.61 -1.84 19.27
N GLU A 174 -18.83 -3.06 19.76
CA GLU A 174 -17.77 -3.88 20.39
C GLU A 174 -16.66 -4.22 19.40
N ASP A 175 -17.00 -4.61 18.17
CA ASP A 175 -16.01 -4.92 17.13
C ASP A 175 -15.18 -3.69 16.75
N LEU A 176 -15.81 -2.53 16.57
CA LEU A 176 -15.12 -1.27 16.35
C LEU A 176 -14.17 -0.96 17.51
N PHE A 177 -14.64 -1.06 18.76
CA PHE A 177 -13.81 -0.81 19.93
C PHE A 177 -12.62 -1.77 19.98
N ASN A 178 -12.86 -3.07 19.81
CA ASN A 178 -11.83 -4.09 19.84
C ASN A 178 -10.78 -3.89 18.74
N LEU A 179 -11.20 -3.64 17.48
CA LEU A 179 -10.28 -3.42 16.37
C LEU A 179 -9.42 -2.16 16.54
N PHE A 180 -9.97 -1.07 17.11
CA PHE A 180 -9.20 0.15 17.27
C PHE A 180 -8.35 0.22 18.54
N THR A 181 -8.54 -0.68 19.50
CA THR A 181 -7.84 -0.62 20.79
C THR A 181 -6.94 -1.83 21.08
N LYS A 182 -7.34 -3.03 20.65
CA LYS A 182 -6.57 -4.26 20.91
C LYS A 182 -5.35 -4.38 20.00
N SER A 183 -4.39 -5.22 20.43
CA SER A 183 -3.38 -5.76 19.54
C SER A 183 -4.02 -6.74 18.55
N ALA A 184 -3.41 -6.94 17.38
CA ALA A 184 -3.89 -7.94 16.42
C ALA A 184 -3.87 -9.33 17.03
N LYS A 185 -2.84 -9.64 17.84
CA LYS A 185 -2.74 -10.91 18.55
C LYS A 185 -3.92 -11.12 19.50
N ASP A 186 -4.20 -10.15 20.40
CA ASP A 186 -5.32 -10.28 21.35
C ASP A 186 -6.68 -10.35 20.65
N PHE A 187 -6.82 -9.66 19.51
CA PHE A 187 -8.04 -9.74 18.70
C PHE A 187 -8.19 -11.12 18.07
N LEU A 188 -7.13 -11.65 17.43
CA LEU A 188 -7.15 -12.96 16.76
C LEU A 188 -7.22 -14.13 17.75
N ASP A 189 -6.62 -14.01 18.93
CA ASP A 189 -6.73 -15.02 20.01
C ASP A 189 -8.17 -15.17 20.52
N GLY A 190 -9.00 -14.14 20.37
CA GLY A 190 -10.43 -14.21 20.66
C GLY A 190 -11.26 -14.93 19.59
N TRP A 191 -10.68 -15.23 18.43
CA TRP A 191 -11.35 -15.89 17.30
C TRP A 191 -10.83 -17.29 17.00
N PHE A 192 -9.50 -17.45 16.98
CA PHE A 192 -8.82 -18.64 16.48
C PHE A 192 -7.89 -19.22 17.54
N GLU A 193 -7.73 -20.55 17.51
CA GLU A 193 -6.84 -21.25 18.42
C GLU A 193 -5.50 -21.65 17.79
N ASN A 194 -5.49 -21.93 16.47
CA ASN A 194 -4.29 -22.40 15.78
C ASN A 194 -3.38 -21.23 15.35
N ASP A 195 -2.10 -21.32 15.65
CA ASP A 195 -1.14 -20.24 15.38
C ASP A 195 -0.89 -20.00 13.88
N HIS A 196 -0.97 -21.03 13.04
CA HIS A 196 -0.82 -20.87 11.58
C HIS A 196 -2.06 -20.22 10.96
N VAL A 197 -3.25 -20.52 11.48
CA VAL A 197 -4.50 -19.85 11.08
C VAL A 197 -4.44 -18.37 11.47
N LYS A 198 -4.01 -18.07 12.71
CA LYS A 198 -3.82 -16.68 13.15
C LYS A 198 -2.80 -15.94 12.28
N ALA A 199 -1.72 -16.60 11.87
CA ALA A 199 -0.70 -15.99 11.01
C ALA A 199 -1.24 -15.56 9.63
N CYS A 200 -2.23 -16.28 9.08
CA CYS A 200 -2.86 -15.91 7.81
C CYS A 200 -3.45 -14.49 7.83
N PHE A 201 -4.04 -14.11 8.96
CA PHE A 201 -4.63 -12.79 9.18
C PHE A 201 -3.62 -11.82 9.83
N GLY A 202 -2.75 -12.35 10.69
CA GLY A 202 -1.76 -11.55 11.42
C GLY A 202 -0.81 -10.77 10.52
N PHE A 203 -0.47 -11.31 9.35
CA PHE A 203 0.30 -10.57 8.35
C PHE A 203 -0.40 -9.27 7.95
N ASP A 204 -1.72 -9.28 7.81
CA ASP A 204 -2.51 -8.10 7.44
C ASP A 204 -2.38 -6.97 8.47
N SER A 205 -2.10 -7.29 9.74
CA SER A 205 -1.94 -6.31 10.82
C SER A 205 -0.63 -5.52 10.79
N ILE A 206 0.33 -5.98 10.01
CA ILE A 206 1.67 -5.37 9.93
C ILE A 206 2.00 -4.78 8.56
N VAL A 207 1.13 -4.93 7.56
CA VAL A 207 1.36 -4.41 6.21
C VAL A 207 1.53 -2.88 6.25
N GLY A 208 2.73 -2.41 5.88
CA GLY A 208 3.09 -1.00 5.91
C GLY A 208 3.16 -0.37 7.31
N ASN A 209 3.06 -1.17 8.35
CA ASN A 209 3.10 -0.73 9.75
C ASN A 209 4.37 -1.24 10.43
N TYR A 210 5.24 -0.32 10.88
CA TYR A 210 6.43 -0.70 11.65
C TYR A 210 6.04 -0.95 13.12
N ALA A 211 5.37 -2.09 13.33
CA ALA A 211 4.86 -2.54 14.63
C ALA A 211 4.76 -4.07 14.67
N SER A 212 4.78 -4.64 15.86
CA SER A 212 4.46 -6.05 16.11
C SER A 212 2.95 -6.30 16.06
N PRO A 213 2.50 -7.51 15.72
CA PRO A 213 1.12 -7.95 15.95
C PRO A 213 0.68 -7.84 17.41
N GLU A 214 1.62 -7.80 18.36
CA GLU A 214 1.38 -7.63 19.80
C GLU A 214 1.26 -6.17 20.23
N THR A 215 1.53 -5.21 19.32
CA THR A 215 1.43 -3.79 19.63
C THR A 215 -0.03 -3.39 19.82
N PRO A 216 -0.42 -2.75 20.95
CA PRO A 216 -1.78 -2.24 21.15
C PRO A 216 -2.21 -1.32 20.02
N GLY A 217 -3.44 -1.49 19.56
CA GLY A 217 -4.00 -0.73 18.43
C GLY A 217 -3.58 -1.26 17.04
N SER A 218 -2.85 -2.38 16.93
CA SER A 218 -2.50 -2.95 15.63
C SER A 218 -3.64 -3.70 14.96
N ALA A 219 -4.69 -4.08 15.69
CA ALA A 219 -5.81 -4.85 15.14
C ALA A 219 -6.57 -4.12 14.02
N TYR A 220 -6.66 -2.78 14.05
CA TYR A 220 -7.38 -2.05 13.00
C TYR A 220 -6.75 -2.24 11.60
N VAL A 221 -5.46 -2.55 11.53
CA VAL A 221 -4.77 -2.76 10.24
C VAL A 221 -5.25 -4.03 9.55
N LEU A 222 -5.84 -5.01 10.28
CA LEU A 222 -6.51 -6.18 9.70
C LEU A 222 -7.59 -5.78 8.68
N LEU A 223 -8.24 -4.62 8.88
CA LEU A 223 -9.24 -4.08 7.97
C LEU A 223 -8.68 -3.72 6.59
N HIS A 224 -7.37 -3.49 6.47
CA HIS A 224 -6.72 -3.15 5.20
C HIS A 224 -7.02 -4.19 4.10
N HIS A 225 -7.05 -5.47 4.43
CA HIS A 225 -7.29 -6.54 3.47
C HIS A 225 -8.77 -6.79 3.16
N VAL A 226 -9.66 -6.31 4.01
CA VAL A 226 -11.13 -6.44 3.84
C VAL A 226 -11.73 -5.21 3.17
N PHE A 227 -11.07 -4.06 3.34
CA PHE A 227 -11.59 -2.75 2.98
C PHE A 227 -11.73 -2.51 1.47
N GLY A 228 -10.82 -3.07 0.66
CA GLY A 228 -10.76 -2.85 -0.77
C GLY A 228 -11.81 -3.60 -1.58
N GLU A 229 -11.78 -3.37 -2.89
CA GLU A 229 -12.68 -4.01 -3.86
C GLU A 229 -11.96 -4.18 -5.21
N VAL A 230 -12.18 -5.30 -5.86
CA VAL A 230 -11.75 -5.54 -7.25
C VAL A 230 -12.94 -6.05 -8.07
N ASN A 231 -13.25 -5.34 -9.15
CA ASN A 231 -14.31 -5.71 -10.10
C ASN A 231 -15.68 -5.95 -9.47
N GLY A 232 -16.02 -5.24 -8.37
CA GLY A 232 -17.29 -5.38 -7.65
C GLY A 232 -17.27 -6.44 -6.54
N GLU A 233 -16.12 -7.09 -6.29
CA GLU A 233 -15.97 -8.06 -5.22
C GLU A 233 -15.17 -7.44 -4.06
N LYS A 234 -15.83 -7.25 -2.92
CA LYS A 234 -15.25 -6.70 -1.69
C LYS A 234 -14.19 -7.64 -1.12
N GLY A 235 -13.14 -7.08 -0.54
CA GLY A 235 -12.01 -7.83 0.02
C GLY A 235 -11.13 -8.56 -1.02
N ALA A 236 -11.45 -8.43 -2.30
CA ALA A 236 -10.65 -9.04 -3.36
C ALA A 236 -9.38 -8.23 -3.68
N TRP A 237 -8.36 -8.94 -4.11
CA TRP A 237 -7.07 -8.41 -4.53
C TRP A 237 -6.76 -8.81 -5.97
N GLY A 238 -6.10 -7.94 -6.70
CA GLY A 238 -5.82 -8.14 -8.12
C GLY A 238 -4.52 -7.53 -8.61
N HIS A 239 -4.21 -7.81 -9.85
CA HIS A 239 -3.10 -7.26 -10.61
C HIS A 239 -3.62 -6.43 -11.78
N ALA A 240 -3.16 -5.19 -11.90
CA ALA A 240 -3.43 -4.37 -13.08
C ALA A 240 -2.52 -4.81 -14.22
N LEU A 241 -3.07 -5.17 -15.39
CA LEU A 241 -2.27 -5.55 -16.55
C LEU A 241 -1.33 -4.41 -16.97
N GLY A 242 -0.07 -4.71 -17.17
CA GLY A 242 1.02 -3.73 -17.36
C GLY A 242 1.58 -3.18 -16.05
N GLY A 243 1.15 -3.70 -14.88
CA GLY A 243 1.54 -3.28 -13.54
C GLY A 243 0.82 -2.02 -13.07
N MET A 244 1.16 -1.53 -11.87
CA MET A 244 0.50 -0.37 -11.26
C MET A 244 0.64 0.92 -12.06
N GLY A 245 1.70 1.04 -12.85
CA GLY A 245 1.92 2.18 -13.74
C GLY A 245 0.89 2.30 -14.87
N SER A 246 0.19 1.23 -15.24
CA SER A 246 -0.90 1.30 -16.22
C SER A 246 -2.06 2.13 -15.69
N ILE A 247 -2.38 2.02 -14.41
CA ILE A 247 -3.45 2.81 -13.76
C ILE A 247 -3.13 4.30 -13.88
N THR A 248 -1.93 4.70 -13.48
CA THR A 248 -1.55 6.12 -13.46
C THR A 248 -1.29 6.71 -14.85
N LYS A 249 -0.89 5.87 -15.81
CA LYS A 249 -0.82 6.25 -17.23
C LYS A 249 -2.21 6.57 -17.78
N ILE A 250 -3.20 5.74 -17.51
CA ILE A 250 -4.59 5.98 -17.90
C ILE A 250 -5.13 7.22 -17.20
N MET A 251 -4.91 7.36 -15.88
CA MET A 251 -5.30 8.57 -15.15
C MET A 251 -4.71 9.84 -15.75
N LYS A 252 -3.44 9.81 -16.17
CA LYS A 252 -2.79 10.95 -16.85
C LYS A 252 -3.54 11.31 -18.13
N THR A 253 -3.82 10.34 -19.01
CA THR A 253 -4.56 10.57 -20.26
C THR A 253 -5.93 11.20 -19.99
N VAL A 254 -6.68 10.66 -19.02
CA VAL A 254 -8.01 11.20 -18.65
C VAL A 254 -7.90 12.63 -18.09
N CYS A 255 -6.87 12.93 -17.29
CA CYS A 255 -6.63 14.28 -16.79
C CYS A 255 -6.35 15.25 -17.94
N GLU A 256 -5.48 14.88 -18.89
CA GLU A 256 -5.15 15.72 -20.06
C GLU A 256 -6.39 15.96 -20.96
N GLU A 257 -7.22 14.94 -21.19
CA GLU A 257 -8.51 15.05 -21.90
C GLU A 257 -9.52 15.96 -21.17
N THR A 258 -9.44 16.03 -19.83
CA THR A 258 -10.29 16.92 -19.01
C THR A 258 -9.73 18.36 -18.94
N GLY A 259 -8.57 18.63 -19.59
CA GLY A 259 -7.96 19.95 -19.65
C GLY A 259 -6.93 20.24 -18.56
N VAL A 260 -6.46 19.21 -17.85
CA VAL A 260 -5.34 19.37 -16.89
C VAL A 260 -4.02 19.51 -17.66
N ASP A 261 -3.27 20.56 -17.35
CA ASP A 261 -1.91 20.74 -17.89
C ASP A 261 -0.90 19.98 -16.98
N ILE A 262 -0.25 18.94 -17.51
CA ILE A 262 0.70 18.12 -16.77
C ILE A 262 2.12 18.32 -17.30
N SER A 263 3.03 18.76 -16.45
CA SER A 263 4.45 18.90 -16.76
C SER A 263 5.27 17.90 -15.94
N THR A 264 5.94 16.99 -16.66
CA THR A 264 6.96 16.10 -16.08
C THR A 264 8.35 16.75 -16.17
N LYS A 265 9.36 16.16 -15.49
CA LYS A 265 10.73 16.71 -15.37
C LYS A 265 10.72 18.16 -14.85
N THR A 266 9.75 18.48 -14.00
CA THR A 266 9.52 19.82 -13.47
C THR A 266 9.45 19.75 -11.95
N SER A 267 10.54 20.04 -11.30
CA SER A 267 10.64 19.98 -9.85
C SER A 267 10.31 21.35 -9.23
N VAL A 268 9.43 21.34 -8.24
CA VAL A 268 9.12 22.54 -7.44
C VAL A 268 10.22 22.75 -6.41
N ARG A 269 10.76 23.95 -6.35
CA ARG A 269 11.79 24.38 -5.40
C ARG A 269 11.23 25.14 -4.21
N LYS A 270 10.16 25.91 -4.42
CA LYS A 270 9.58 26.73 -3.37
C LYS A 270 8.10 27.01 -3.62
N VAL A 271 7.31 26.98 -2.57
CA VAL A 271 5.98 27.58 -2.53
C VAL A 271 6.12 29.07 -2.24
N LEU A 272 5.52 29.90 -3.07
CA LEU A 272 5.54 31.35 -2.90
C LEU A 272 4.38 31.77 -2.01
N ILE A 273 4.69 32.50 -0.95
CA ILE A 273 3.73 32.99 0.04
C ILE A 273 3.83 34.49 0.13
N GLU A 274 2.72 35.21 -0.01
CA GLU A 274 2.57 36.62 0.18
C GLU A 274 1.34 36.93 1.02
N ASN A 275 1.47 37.76 2.02
CA ASN A 275 0.35 38.15 2.92
C ASN A 275 -0.40 36.92 3.49
N ASN A 276 0.33 35.89 3.95
CA ASN A 276 -0.20 34.61 4.48
C ASN A 276 -1.02 33.78 3.47
N LYS A 277 -0.82 33.98 2.16
CA LYS A 277 -1.46 33.20 1.11
C LYS A 277 -0.42 32.61 0.17
N ALA A 278 -0.59 31.33 -0.19
CA ALA A 278 0.15 30.75 -1.29
C ALA A 278 -0.33 31.38 -2.61
N ILE A 279 0.59 31.91 -3.38
CA ILE A 279 0.32 32.63 -4.65
C ILE A 279 0.89 31.91 -5.87
N GLY A 280 1.54 30.76 -5.68
CA GLY A 280 2.15 29.99 -6.73
C GLY A 280 3.38 29.23 -6.27
N VAL A 281 4.16 28.77 -7.22
CA VAL A 281 5.39 27.99 -6.99
C VAL A 281 6.55 28.50 -7.86
N LYS A 282 7.76 28.32 -7.37
CA LYS A 282 9.00 28.46 -8.15
C LYS A 282 9.54 27.09 -8.50
N ILE A 283 9.89 26.88 -9.76
CA ILE A 283 10.44 25.60 -10.27
C ILE A 283 11.95 25.67 -10.50
N ASP A 284 12.56 24.55 -10.89
CA ASP A 284 14.02 24.36 -10.97
C ASP A 284 14.75 25.34 -11.88
N ASP A 285 14.16 25.71 -13.00
CA ASP A 285 14.74 26.68 -13.96
C ASP A 285 14.61 28.12 -13.49
N GLY A 286 14.06 28.35 -12.29
CA GLY A 286 13.87 29.67 -11.70
C GLY A 286 12.58 30.35 -12.11
N SER A 287 11.80 29.80 -13.03
CA SER A 287 10.52 30.36 -13.45
C SER A 287 9.46 30.25 -12.34
N VAL A 288 8.46 31.11 -12.41
CA VAL A 288 7.36 31.19 -11.43
C VAL A 288 6.05 30.84 -12.13
N ILE A 289 5.29 29.96 -11.50
CA ILE A 289 3.93 29.59 -11.92
C ILE A 289 2.97 30.15 -10.88
N HIS A 290 2.17 31.15 -11.28
CA HIS A 290 1.18 31.77 -10.39
C HIS A 290 -0.10 30.94 -10.30
N SER A 291 -0.67 30.87 -9.09
CA SER A 291 -1.91 30.15 -8.82
C SER A 291 -2.62 30.70 -7.60
N ASP A 292 -3.96 30.61 -7.60
CA ASP A 292 -4.77 30.96 -6.44
C ASP A 292 -4.74 29.90 -5.33
N LYS A 293 -4.41 28.66 -5.69
CA LYS A 293 -4.31 27.53 -4.77
C LYS A 293 -3.07 26.68 -5.10
N VAL A 294 -2.30 26.36 -4.07
CA VAL A 294 -1.21 25.39 -4.18
C VAL A 294 -1.57 24.14 -3.37
N ILE A 295 -1.64 23.01 -4.05
CA ILE A 295 -2.02 21.73 -3.48
C ILE A 295 -0.79 20.84 -3.50
N SER A 296 -0.45 20.22 -2.38
CA SER A 296 0.70 19.33 -2.28
C SER A 296 0.26 17.88 -2.08
N ASN A 297 0.74 17.00 -2.93
CA ASN A 297 0.63 15.53 -2.78
C ASN A 297 1.95 14.92 -2.27
N LEU A 298 2.77 15.71 -1.60
CA LEU A 298 4.05 15.29 -1.04
C LEU A 298 3.90 14.87 0.42
N ASN A 299 4.89 14.14 0.93
CA ASN A 299 5.03 13.97 2.36
C ASN A 299 5.05 15.35 3.06
N PRO A 300 4.24 15.57 4.12
CA PRO A 300 4.19 16.86 4.82
C PRO A 300 5.54 17.37 5.32
N LYS A 301 6.44 16.47 5.75
CA LYS A 301 7.80 16.88 6.14
C LYS A 301 8.59 17.44 4.96
N LEU A 302 8.47 16.83 3.78
CA LEU A 302 9.12 17.33 2.58
C LEU A 302 8.58 18.71 2.19
N LEU A 303 7.26 18.89 2.25
CA LEU A 303 6.63 20.18 1.97
C LEU A 303 7.13 21.27 2.92
N PHE A 304 6.94 21.07 4.21
CA PHE A 304 7.19 22.11 5.22
C PHE A 304 8.67 22.28 5.60
N ASN A 305 9.52 21.27 5.39
CA ASN A 305 10.94 21.37 5.67
C ASN A 305 11.76 21.90 4.48
N LYS A 306 11.28 21.71 3.23
CA LYS A 306 12.07 22.03 2.04
C LYS A 306 11.44 23.04 1.10
N LEU A 307 10.11 23.08 0.99
CA LEU A 307 9.44 23.88 -0.04
C LEU A 307 8.75 25.13 0.52
N VAL A 308 8.39 25.14 1.79
CA VAL A 308 7.79 26.29 2.48
C VAL A 308 8.86 26.91 3.37
N ASN A 309 8.94 28.26 3.40
CA ASN A 309 9.85 28.92 4.32
C ASN A 309 9.31 28.80 5.76
N ASN A 310 10.17 28.44 6.70
CA ASN A 310 9.79 28.25 8.10
C ASN A 310 9.18 29.49 8.75
N ASP A 311 9.57 30.68 8.31
CA ASP A 311 9.04 31.96 8.81
C ASP A 311 7.59 32.22 8.37
N ASP A 312 7.12 31.51 7.32
CA ASP A 312 5.77 31.60 6.78
C ASP A 312 4.81 30.59 7.43
N VAL A 313 5.28 29.83 8.44
CA VAL A 313 4.50 28.76 9.10
C VAL A 313 4.45 29.01 10.60
N ASP A 314 3.28 28.78 11.20
CA ASP A 314 3.15 28.76 12.65
C ASP A 314 4.16 27.80 13.30
N LYS A 315 4.93 28.28 14.28
CA LYS A 315 6.04 27.52 14.88
C LYS A 315 5.58 26.24 15.59
N GLU A 316 4.40 26.28 16.23
CA GLU A 316 3.86 25.08 16.90
C GLU A 316 3.41 24.04 15.88
N TYR A 317 2.76 24.48 14.80
CA TYR A 317 2.37 23.61 13.70
C TYR A 317 3.60 22.96 13.03
N LEU A 318 4.62 23.76 12.70
CA LEU A 318 5.87 23.27 12.12
C LEU A 318 6.52 22.22 13.02
N ARG A 319 6.58 22.47 14.34
CA ARG A 319 7.10 21.50 15.32
C ARG A 319 6.32 20.18 15.29
N LYS A 320 4.98 20.23 15.20
CA LYS A 320 4.14 19.01 15.09
C LYS A 320 4.45 18.23 13.82
N ILE A 321 4.60 18.90 12.67
CA ILE A 321 4.94 18.27 11.40
C ILE A 321 6.34 17.62 11.45
N LEU A 322 7.34 18.33 11.96
CA LEU A 322 8.71 17.81 12.05
C LEU A 322 8.83 16.61 13.00
N ASN A 323 8.03 16.60 14.07
CA ASN A 323 7.96 15.50 15.02
C ASN A 323 7.04 14.35 14.58
N TYR A 324 6.27 14.51 13.52
CA TYR A 324 5.43 13.46 12.98
C TYR A 324 6.29 12.26 12.56
N LYS A 325 5.97 11.08 13.07
CA LYS A 325 6.72 9.87 12.75
C LYS A 325 6.37 9.41 11.35
N CYS A 326 7.35 9.45 10.46
CA CYS A 326 7.33 8.79 9.16
C CYS A 326 8.47 7.77 9.18
N GLY A 327 8.35 6.75 8.45
CA GLY A 327 9.40 5.75 8.33
C GLY A 327 8.74 4.44 7.98
N SER A 328 8.99 3.97 6.78
CA SER A 328 8.52 2.67 6.34
C SER A 328 9.37 1.58 6.99
N GLY A 329 8.72 0.60 7.60
CA GLY A 329 9.38 -0.66 8.00
C GLY A 329 9.50 -1.65 6.85
N THR A 330 9.40 -1.18 5.62
CA THR A 330 9.28 -1.99 4.41
C THR A 330 10.57 -2.01 3.62
N PHE A 331 10.95 -3.19 3.15
CA PHE A 331 12.02 -3.40 2.18
C PHE A 331 11.42 -4.02 0.91
N ARG A 332 11.65 -3.41 -0.24
CA ARG A 332 11.06 -3.84 -1.52
C ARG A 332 12.14 -4.42 -2.43
N MET A 333 11.79 -5.54 -3.09
CA MET A 333 12.64 -6.10 -4.13
C MET A 333 11.79 -6.48 -5.34
N ASN A 334 12.30 -6.20 -6.54
CA ASN A 334 11.86 -6.82 -7.78
C ASN A 334 12.95 -7.75 -8.26
N VAL A 335 12.61 -8.98 -8.58
CA VAL A 335 13.56 -10.04 -8.93
C VAL A 335 13.18 -10.66 -10.27
N ALA A 336 14.12 -10.66 -11.21
CA ALA A 336 14.00 -11.36 -12.49
C ALA A 336 14.40 -12.82 -12.29
N LEU A 337 13.53 -13.75 -12.69
CA LEU A 337 13.68 -15.19 -12.46
C LEU A 337 13.75 -15.97 -13.77
N SER A 338 14.64 -16.97 -13.82
CA SER A 338 14.73 -17.92 -14.94
C SER A 338 13.61 -18.97 -14.92
N GLU A 339 13.06 -19.29 -13.77
CA GLU A 339 11.98 -20.25 -13.55
C GLU A 339 11.14 -19.84 -12.31
N LEU A 340 10.00 -20.50 -12.09
CA LEU A 340 9.18 -20.29 -10.90
C LEU A 340 9.80 -20.91 -9.64
N PRO A 341 9.59 -20.31 -8.46
CA PRO A 341 9.96 -20.92 -7.18
C PRO A 341 9.26 -22.28 -6.99
N ASP A 342 10.05 -23.30 -6.63
CA ASP A 342 9.58 -24.67 -6.38
C ASP A 342 9.50 -24.90 -4.86
N PHE A 343 8.31 -24.75 -4.30
CA PHE A 343 8.10 -24.85 -2.85
C PHE A 343 8.13 -26.31 -2.39
N ARG A 344 8.93 -26.63 -1.36
CA ARG A 344 9.04 -27.98 -0.80
C ARG A 344 7.69 -28.56 -0.38
N CYS A 345 6.85 -27.78 0.31
CA CYS A 345 5.54 -28.21 0.78
C CYS A 345 4.50 -28.40 -0.34
N LEU A 346 4.74 -27.84 -1.53
CA LEU A 346 3.85 -27.96 -2.69
C LEU A 346 4.69 -27.88 -3.97
N PRO A 347 5.44 -28.95 -4.31
CA PRO A 347 6.36 -28.95 -5.43
C PRO A 347 5.68 -28.76 -6.79
N GLY A 348 6.35 -28.03 -7.67
CA GLY A 348 5.94 -27.81 -9.05
C GLY A 348 6.41 -26.48 -9.64
N LYS A 349 7.01 -26.55 -10.82
CA LYS A 349 7.54 -25.37 -11.57
C LYS A 349 6.56 -24.86 -12.64
N ILE A 350 5.35 -25.43 -12.71
CA ILE A 350 4.27 -24.98 -13.60
C ILE A 350 3.38 -24.01 -12.79
N ALA A 351 3.02 -22.88 -13.40
CA ALA A 351 2.19 -21.87 -12.75
C ALA A 351 0.87 -22.43 -12.25
N SER A 352 0.67 -22.43 -10.95
CA SER A 352 -0.50 -22.89 -10.23
C SER A 352 -1.06 -21.77 -9.34
N ASP A 353 -2.19 -21.99 -8.67
CA ASP A 353 -2.87 -20.98 -7.89
C ASP A 353 -1.97 -20.35 -6.82
N HIS A 354 -1.11 -21.14 -6.16
CA HIS A 354 -0.18 -20.63 -5.17
C HIS A 354 0.89 -19.66 -5.77
N HIS A 355 1.28 -19.84 -7.03
CA HIS A 355 2.16 -18.87 -7.72
C HIS A 355 1.44 -17.58 -8.14
N LYS A 356 0.10 -17.61 -8.24
CA LYS A 356 -0.75 -16.46 -8.64
C LYS A 356 -1.32 -15.70 -7.45
N SER A 357 -0.96 -16.09 -6.23
CA SER A 357 -1.44 -15.51 -4.95
C SER A 357 -0.41 -14.62 -4.28
N GLY A 358 -0.75 -14.05 -3.12
CA GLY A 358 0.22 -13.55 -2.16
C GLY A 358 0.90 -14.71 -1.45
N ILE A 359 2.19 -14.88 -1.63
CA ILE A 359 2.99 -15.93 -0.97
C ILE A 359 3.58 -15.31 0.28
N ILE A 360 3.15 -15.76 1.47
CA ILE A 360 3.52 -15.14 2.74
C ILE A 360 4.41 -16.09 3.55
N ILE A 361 5.66 -15.71 3.75
CA ILE A 361 6.62 -16.40 4.61
C ILE A 361 6.63 -15.68 5.96
N ALA A 362 5.73 -16.10 6.84
CA ALA A 362 5.58 -15.66 8.23
C ALA A 362 4.65 -16.66 8.95
N PRO A 363 5.13 -17.83 9.36
CA PRO A 363 4.29 -18.98 9.74
C PRO A 363 3.52 -18.84 11.05
N THR A 364 3.89 -17.87 11.92
CA THR A 364 3.22 -17.62 13.21
C THR A 364 3.27 -16.14 13.59
N LEU A 365 2.37 -15.71 14.51
CA LEU A 365 2.44 -14.35 15.09
C LEU A 365 3.75 -14.12 15.86
N THR A 366 4.26 -15.16 16.55
CA THR A 366 5.55 -15.11 17.26
C THR A 366 6.71 -14.87 16.29
N TYR A 367 6.68 -15.46 15.09
CA TYR A 367 7.66 -15.18 14.05
C TYR A 367 7.64 -13.69 13.66
N MET A 368 6.45 -13.12 13.50
CA MET A 368 6.27 -11.71 13.12
C MET A 368 6.73 -10.77 14.23
N ASP A 369 6.40 -11.07 15.50
CA ASP A 369 6.87 -10.30 16.65
C ASP A 369 8.39 -10.35 16.78
N LYS A 370 8.98 -11.54 16.62
CA LYS A 370 10.43 -11.70 16.62
C LYS A 370 11.08 -10.85 15.50
N ALA A 371 10.53 -10.86 14.31
CA ALA A 371 11.06 -10.05 13.21
C ALA A 371 11.05 -8.56 13.54
N PHE A 372 10.00 -8.06 14.19
CA PHE A 372 9.93 -6.67 14.66
C PHE A 372 10.96 -6.36 15.75
N THR A 373 11.09 -7.25 16.74
CA THR A 373 12.05 -7.08 17.85
C THR A 373 13.49 -7.10 17.34
N ASP A 374 13.82 -8.04 16.45
CA ASP A 374 15.13 -8.12 15.80
C ASP A 374 15.41 -6.85 14.98
N ALA A 375 14.40 -6.33 14.26
CA ALA A 375 14.55 -5.11 13.46
C ALA A 375 14.88 -3.89 14.34
N LYS A 376 14.24 -3.77 15.50
CA LYS A 376 14.57 -2.69 16.47
C LYS A 376 15.97 -2.81 17.01
N GLN A 377 16.47 -4.02 17.19
CA GLN A 377 17.75 -4.28 17.81
C GLN A 377 18.91 -4.30 16.82
N TYR A 378 18.71 -4.89 15.63
CA TYR A 378 19.77 -5.19 14.67
C TYR A 378 19.58 -4.54 13.31
N GLY A 379 18.44 -3.88 13.06
CA GLY A 379 18.09 -3.29 11.79
C GLY A 379 17.11 -4.15 10.96
N TRP A 380 17.25 -5.46 10.99
CA TRP A 380 16.30 -6.46 10.45
C TRP A 380 16.54 -7.82 11.09
N SER A 381 15.56 -8.72 10.97
CA SER A 381 15.69 -10.10 11.42
C SER A 381 16.52 -10.95 10.45
N LYS A 382 17.21 -11.95 10.98
CA LYS A 382 17.80 -13.02 10.15
C LYS A 382 16.74 -13.92 9.47
N ASP A 383 15.51 -13.88 9.95
CA ASP A 383 14.32 -14.53 9.40
C ASP A 383 13.25 -13.47 9.15
N PRO A 384 13.39 -12.63 8.09
CA PRO A 384 12.46 -11.54 7.83
C PRO A 384 11.11 -12.05 7.33
N ILE A 385 10.08 -11.24 7.52
CA ILE A 385 8.76 -11.47 6.96
C ILE A 385 8.81 -11.14 5.46
N VAL A 386 8.35 -12.06 4.62
CA VAL A 386 8.34 -11.87 3.15
C VAL A 386 6.95 -12.13 2.60
N GLU A 387 6.36 -11.14 1.94
CA GLU A 387 5.30 -11.37 0.97
C GLU A 387 5.91 -11.35 -0.44
N MET A 388 5.62 -12.36 -1.23
CA MET A 388 6.07 -12.46 -2.61
C MET A 388 4.86 -12.61 -3.55
N LEU A 389 4.82 -11.80 -4.61
CA LEU A 389 3.93 -11.97 -5.74
C LEU A 389 4.73 -12.31 -7.00
N ILE A 390 4.13 -13.08 -7.89
CA ILE A 390 4.74 -13.41 -9.19
C ILE A 390 3.80 -12.92 -10.31
N PRO A 391 3.70 -11.59 -10.54
CA PRO A 391 2.70 -11.01 -11.42
C PRO A 391 2.82 -11.49 -12.88
N SER A 392 4.00 -11.90 -13.32
CA SER A 392 4.22 -12.49 -14.65
C SER A 392 3.48 -13.83 -14.88
N THR A 393 2.91 -14.43 -13.82
CA THR A 393 2.05 -15.63 -13.94
C THR A 393 0.67 -15.31 -14.48
N VAL A 394 0.26 -14.03 -14.45
CA VAL A 394 -1.04 -13.52 -14.93
C VAL A 394 -0.88 -12.40 -15.97
N ASP A 395 0.34 -11.87 -16.13
CA ASP A 395 0.65 -10.76 -17.04
C ASP A 395 1.96 -11.04 -17.79
N SER A 396 1.84 -11.55 -19.00
CA SER A 396 2.98 -11.90 -19.85
C SER A 396 3.81 -10.70 -20.36
N SER A 397 3.32 -9.47 -20.16
CA SER A 397 4.03 -8.25 -20.59
C SER A 397 5.20 -7.87 -19.69
N LEU A 398 5.31 -8.51 -18.52
CA LEU A 398 6.29 -8.14 -17.48
C LEU A 398 7.64 -8.86 -17.61
N ALA A 399 7.69 -9.99 -18.31
CA ALA A 399 8.91 -10.79 -18.46
C ALA A 399 9.00 -11.45 -19.83
N PRO A 400 10.21 -11.79 -20.31
CA PRO A 400 10.38 -12.61 -21.51
C PRO A 400 9.70 -13.97 -21.38
N LYS A 401 9.30 -14.56 -22.51
CA LYS A 401 8.65 -15.87 -22.57
C LYS A 401 9.44 -16.94 -21.78
N GLY A 402 8.77 -17.64 -20.87
CA GLY A 402 9.36 -18.68 -20.03
C GLY A 402 10.21 -18.15 -18.87
N LYS A 403 10.21 -16.83 -18.64
CA LYS A 403 10.84 -16.18 -17.51
C LYS A 403 9.79 -15.52 -16.63
N HIS A 404 10.17 -15.14 -15.41
CA HIS A 404 9.23 -14.61 -14.42
C HIS A 404 9.78 -13.40 -13.67
N VAL A 405 8.86 -12.65 -13.08
CA VAL A 405 9.15 -11.54 -12.18
C VAL A 405 8.55 -11.87 -10.83
N ALA A 406 9.37 -11.82 -9.78
CA ALA A 406 8.88 -11.82 -8.40
C ALA A 406 8.97 -10.41 -7.82
N SER A 407 7.91 -10.01 -7.13
CA SER A 407 7.78 -8.76 -6.39
C SER A 407 7.75 -9.10 -4.91
N LEU A 408 8.79 -8.74 -4.16
CA LEU A 408 8.90 -9.04 -2.73
C LEU A 408 8.62 -7.75 -1.93
N PHE A 409 7.67 -7.86 -1.02
CA PHE A 409 7.32 -6.84 -0.05
C PHE A 409 7.66 -7.39 1.33
N CYS A 410 8.78 -6.93 1.90
CA CYS A 410 9.33 -7.49 3.12
C CYS A 410 9.11 -6.54 4.28
N GLN A 411 8.75 -7.09 5.45
CA GLN A 411 8.36 -6.31 6.60
C GLN A 411 9.38 -6.44 7.74
N GLN A 412 9.33 -5.41 8.56
CA GLN A 412 10.11 -5.19 9.75
C GLN A 412 11.61 -5.00 9.44
N PHE A 413 11.84 -3.89 8.71
CA PHE A 413 13.17 -3.33 8.49
C PHE A 413 13.23 -1.96 9.15
N SER A 414 14.22 -1.71 10.00
CA SER A 414 14.31 -0.43 10.73
C SER A 414 14.50 0.75 9.75
N PRO A 415 13.66 1.78 9.81
CA PRO A 415 13.88 2.98 8.99
C PRO A 415 15.23 3.64 9.23
N VAL A 416 15.74 3.54 10.46
CA VAL A 416 17.04 4.07 10.87
C VAL A 416 17.86 2.93 11.48
N LEU A 417 19.02 2.64 10.89
CA LEU A 417 19.92 1.62 11.39
C LEU A 417 20.72 2.14 12.58
N ALA A 418 21.00 1.26 13.55
CA ALA A 418 21.84 1.56 14.70
C ALA A 418 23.34 1.46 14.35
N HIS A 419 24.21 1.93 15.26
CA HIS A 419 25.66 1.77 15.18
C HIS A 419 26.31 2.37 13.92
N ASP A 420 25.89 3.58 13.54
CA ASP A 420 26.40 4.34 12.39
C ASP A 420 26.30 3.59 11.05
N LYS A 421 25.47 2.57 10.96
CA LYS A 421 25.17 1.85 9.73
C LYS A 421 24.24 2.65 8.84
N SER A 422 24.43 2.50 7.52
CA SER A 422 23.64 3.18 6.49
C SER A 422 22.92 2.17 5.61
N TRP A 423 21.69 2.48 5.20
CA TRP A 423 20.99 1.69 4.18
C TRP A 423 21.71 1.72 2.81
N HIS A 424 22.56 2.72 2.57
CA HIS A 424 23.40 2.72 1.37
C HIS A 424 24.40 1.55 1.35
N ASP A 425 24.91 1.17 2.52
CA ASP A 425 25.91 0.11 2.68
C ASP A 425 25.28 -1.26 2.96
N GLU A 426 24.17 -1.30 3.69
CA GLU A 426 23.60 -2.54 4.24
C GLU A 426 22.48 -3.15 3.38
N LYS A 427 21.95 -2.44 2.37
CA LYS A 427 20.80 -2.93 1.61
C LYS A 427 21.04 -4.25 0.86
N GLU A 428 22.26 -4.51 0.40
CA GLU A 428 22.60 -5.78 -0.25
C GLU A 428 22.67 -6.94 0.76
N ASN A 429 23.14 -6.68 1.98
CA ASN A 429 23.15 -7.67 3.07
C ASN A 429 21.72 -8.05 3.46
N ALA A 430 20.83 -7.07 3.59
CA ALA A 430 19.41 -7.28 3.86
C ALA A 430 18.74 -8.06 2.71
N ALA A 431 19.01 -7.71 1.46
CA ALA A 431 18.50 -8.42 0.30
C ALA A 431 18.96 -9.89 0.25
N SER A 432 20.22 -10.16 0.60
CA SER A 432 20.74 -11.53 0.70
C SER A 432 19.99 -12.33 1.77
N THR A 433 19.72 -11.72 2.95
CA THR A 433 18.95 -12.36 4.02
C THR A 433 17.52 -12.72 3.56
N ILE A 434 16.87 -11.83 2.80
CA ILE A 434 15.54 -12.08 2.22
C ILE A 434 15.59 -13.26 1.24
N ILE A 435 16.57 -13.26 0.32
CA ILE A 435 16.74 -14.32 -0.68
C ILE A 435 16.99 -15.66 0.03
N ASP A 436 17.86 -15.70 1.03
CA ASP A 436 18.14 -16.90 1.80
C ASP A 436 16.91 -17.39 2.58
N THR A 437 16.05 -16.49 3.05
CA THR A 437 14.77 -16.83 3.70
C THR A 437 13.82 -17.49 2.71
N VAL A 438 13.61 -16.92 1.52
CA VAL A 438 12.78 -17.55 0.48
C VAL A 438 13.36 -18.92 0.07
N ASN A 439 14.68 -19.01 -0.04
CA ASN A 439 15.36 -20.24 -0.47
C ASN A 439 15.23 -21.39 0.53
N LYS A 440 14.94 -21.14 1.81
CA LYS A 440 14.59 -22.18 2.80
C LYS A 440 13.32 -22.94 2.39
N PHE A 441 12.33 -22.22 1.84
CA PHE A 441 11.03 -22.78 1.43
C PHE A 441 10.99 -23.23 -0.04
N ALA A 442 11.74 -22.54 -0.93
CA ALA A 442 11.84 -22.82 -2.36
C ALA A 442 13.34 -22.88 -2.76
N PRO A 443 14.00 -24.05 -2.68
CA PRO A 443 15.45 -24.20 -2.79
C PRO A 443 16.06 -23.73 -4.11
N ASN A 444 15.28 -23.70 -5.18
CA ASN A 444 15.72 -23.21 -6.49
C ASN A 444 15.67 -21.68 -6.63
N PHE A 445 15.09 -20.94 -5.67
CA PHE A 445 14.85 -19.50 -5.81
C PHE A 445 16.13 -18.72 -6.02
N LYS A 446 17.14 -18.94 -5.18
CA LYS A 446 18.41 -18.20 -5.23
C LYS A 446 19.14 -18.39 -6.58
N GLU A 447 19.18 -19.61 -7.08
CA GLU A 447 19.84 -19.95 -8.34
C GLU A 447 19.05 -19.48 -9.57
N SER A 448 17.74 -19.28 -9.43
CA SER A 448 16.89 -18.79 -10.52
C SER A 448 17.01 -17.27 -10.77
N ILE A 449 17.69 -16.52 -9.90
CA ILE A 449 17.78 -15.06 -9.98
C ILE A 449 18.70 -14.64 -11.14
N LEU A 450 18.16 -13.88 -12.08
CA LEU A 450 18.87 -13.28 -13.22
C LEU A 450 19.30 -11.84 -12.93
N GLY A 451 18.55 -11.14 -12.11
CA GLY A 451 18.78 -9.76 -11.71
C GLY A 451 17.78 -9.28 -10.68
N LYS A 452 18.08 -8.18 -10.01
CA LYS A 452 17.21 -7.62 -8.98
C LYS A 452 17.29 -6.10 -8.91
N SER A 453 16.25 -5.48 -8.40
CA SER A 453 16.21 -4.08 -7.97
C SER A 453 15.73 -4.02 -6.52
N ILE A 454 16.33 -3.15 -5.74
CA ILE A 454 16.15 -3.07 -4.29
C ILE A 454 15.78 -1.65 -3.89
N LEU A 455 14.77 -1.53 -3.03
CA LEU A 455 14.42 -0.29 -2.34
C LEU A 455 14.42 -0.56 -0.84
N SER A 456 15.36 0.05 -0.14
CA SER A 456 15.44 0.06 1.32
C SER A 456 14.37 1.01 1.91
N PRO A 457 14.15 0.99 3.23
CA PRO A 457 13.29 1.99 3.88
C PRO A 457 13.67 3.43 3.55
N LEU A 458 14.97 3.72 3.41
CA LEU A 458 15.45 5.06 3.03
C LEU A 458 15.11 5.41 1.56
N ASP A 459 15.17 4.43 0.65
CA ASP A 459 14.83 4.66 -0.76
C ASP A 459 13.32 4.89 -0.97
N LEU A 460 12.47 4.46 -0.01
CA LEU A 460 11.02 4.63 -0.03
C LEU A 460 10.55 5.97 0.56
N GLU A 461 11.39 6.68 1.34
CA GLU A 461 11.14 8.05 1.82
C GLU A 461 11.37 9.09 0.72
#